data_60f11036eb3eafb4c5609e8319eda2f6
#
_entry.id   60f11036eb3eafb4c5609e8319eda2f6
#
_cell.length_a   1.000
_cell.length_b   1.000
_cell.length_c   1.000
_cell.angle_alpha   90.00
_cell.angle_beta   90.00
_cell.angle_gamma   90.00
#
_symmetry.space_group_name_H-M   'P 1'
#
loop_
_entity.id
_entity.type
_entity.pdbx_description
1 polymer ?
#
loop_
_entity_poly.entity_id
_entity_poly.type
_entity_poly.pdbx_seq_one_letter_code
_entity_poly.pdbx_strand_id
1 'polypeptide(L)'
;KVKEYYGDGSNFGVKITYIYQDQPKGISHAIRLCKDFIGNDKFIVYLGDNVLRKDLTDYTKKFTSSDSDAMILLCEVDDPQRFGIAQLDLDNPGKIKKIMEKPKDPPSNLAVIGIYFLTPKIFDIIDNLKPSWRGEYEITEALDNLMNQGNKIEYDTVTGWWKDTGTP
;
A
#
# COMPACT_ATOMS: atom_id res chain seq x y z
N LYS A 1 21.33 -12.83 -1.04
CA LYS A 1 21.91 -11.52 -1.49
C LYS A 1 21.43 -10.36 -0.60
N VAL A 2 20.08 -10.09 -0.48
CA VAL A 2 19.56 -8.98 0.36
C VAL A 2 20.00 -9.17 1.82
N LYS A 3 19.73 -10.33 2.42
CA LYS A 3 20.13 -10.65 3.80
C LYS A 3 21.64 -10.62 4.02
N GLU A 4 22.42 -11.02 3.04
CA GLU A 4 23.90 -10.97 3.13
C GLU A 4 24.42 -9.52 3.11
N TYR A 5 23.75 -8.63 2.37
CA TYR A 5 24.16 -7.23 2.25
C TYR A 5 23.75 -6.40 3.47
N TYR A 6 22.51 -6.53 3.91
CA TYR A 6 21.96 -5.69 4.98
C TYR A 6 22.18 -6.25 6.39
N GLY A 7 22.46 -7.57 6.54
CA GLY A 7 22.62 -8.21 7.83
C GLY A 7 21.41 -8.01 8.74
N ASP A 8 21.66 -7.63 9.98
CA ASP A 8 20.62 -7.28 10.96
C ASP A 8 20.20 -5.80 10.91
N GLY A 9 20.82 -5.01 10.03
CA GLY A 9 20.53 -3.58 9.83
C GLY A 9 21.36 -2.65 10.71
N SER A 10 22.18 -3.16 11.64
CA SER A 10 22.95 -2.33 12.60
C SER A 10 23.89 -1.34 11.90
N ASN A 11 24.49 -1.73 10.78
CA ASN A 11 25.35 -0.86 9.97
C ASN A 11 24.59 0.32 9.33
N PHE A 12 23.27 0.27 9.29
CA PHE A 12 22.40 1.29 8.73
C PHE A 12 21.59 2.02 9.82
N GLY A 13 21.86 1.76 11.09
CA GLY A 13 21.17 2.37 12.22
C GLY A 13 19.70 1.90 12.39
N VAL A 14 19.35 0.73 11.85
CA VAL A 14 18.01 0.13 11.91
C VAL A 14 18.09 -1.32 12.37
N LYS A 15 16.96 -1.87 12.79
CA LYS A 15 16.82 -3.31 13.07
C LYS A 15 16.03 -3.96 11.95
N ILE A 16 16.61 -4.94 11.28
CA ILE A 16 16.00 -5.67 10.17
C ILE A 16 15.59 -7.08 10.63
N THR A 17 14.32 -7.40 10.42
CA THR A 17 13.77 -8.75 10.58
C THR A 17 13.36 -9.28 9.23
N TYR A 18 13.77 -10.50 8.90
CA TYR A 18 13.47 -11.15 7.62
C TYR A 18 12.34 -12.13 7.79
N ILE A 19 11.25 -11.89 7.05
CA ILE A 19 10.09 -12.79 7.01
C ILE A 19 10.03 -13.40 5.61
N TYR A 20 9.99 -14.72 5.56
CA TYR A 20 10.00 -15.45 4.31
C TYR A 20 8.59 -15.66 3.77
N GLN A 21 8.36 -15.26 2.54
CA GLN A 21 7.13 -15.57 1.79
C GLN A 21 7.40 -16.81 0.91
N ASP A 22 6.79 -17.93 1.23
CA ASP A 22 7.00 -19.22 0.56
C ASP A 22 6.38 -19.28 -0.84
N GLN A 23 5.30 -18.53 -1.06
CA GLN A 23 4.57 -18.48 -2.32
C GLN A 23 4.21 -17.04 -2.69
N PRO A 24 4.37 -16.62 -3.96
CA PRO A 24 4.09 -15.26 -4.42
C PRO A 24 2.57 -15.06 -4.61
N LYS A 25 1.82 -15.03 -3.50
CA LYS A 25 0.35 -14.90 -3.51
C LYS A 25 -0.14 -13.44 -3.39
N GLY A 26 0.67 -12.48 -3.79
CA GLY A 26 0.33 -11.06 -3.77
C GLY A 26 0.78 -10.32 -2.52
N ILE A 27 0.58 -8.99 -2.54
CA ILE A 27 1.07 -8.05 -1.51
C ILE A 27 0.38 -8.29 -0.18
N SER A 28 -0.95 -8.47 -0.17
CA SER A 28 -1.71 -8.73 1.06
C SER A 28 -1.24 -10.00 1.77
N HIS A 29 -0.85 -11.03 1.02
CA HIS A 29 -0.26 -12.24 1.62
C HIS A 29 1.08 -11.93 2.32
N ALA A 30 1.95 -11.14 1.70
CA ALA A 30 3.21 -10.72 2.33
C ALA A 30 2.96 -9.90 3.62
N ILE A 31 2.01 -8.96 3.59
CA ILE A 31 1.61 -8.18 4.77
C ILE A 31 1.09 -9.10 5.88
N ARG A 32 0.24 -10.07 5.55
CA ARG A 32 -0.31 -11.04 6.52
C ARG A 32 0.77 -11.77 7.30
N LEU A 33 1.85 -12.18 6.62
CA LEU A 33 2.98 -12.88 7.26
C LEU A 33 3.72 -11.98 8.28
N CYS A 34 3.56 -10.67 8.19
CA CYS A 34 4.17 -9.71 9.11
C CYS A 34 3.30 -9.42 10.35
N LYS A 35 2.10 -10.02 10.49
CA LYS A 35 1.12 -9.71 11.55
C LYS A 35 1.72 -9.76 12.95
N ASP A 36 2.39 -10.85 13.30
CA ASP A 36 2.97 -11.02 14.63
C ASP A 36 4.16 -10.08 14.90
N PHE A 37 4.91 -9.73 13.85
CA PHE A 37 6.00 -8.77 13.93
C PHE A 37 5.50 -7.35 14.15
N ILE A 38 4.39 -6.96 13.51
CA ILE A 38 3.81 -5.62 13.59
C ILE A 38 3.04 -5.43 14.89
N GLY A 39 2.33 -6.45 15.37
CA GLY A 39 1.51 -6.36 16.56
C GLY A 39 0.39 -5.33 16.42
N ASN A 40 0.37 -4.34 17.33
CA ASN A 40 -0.67 -3.32 17.39
C ASN A 40 -0.22 -1.93 16.86
N ASP A 41 0.96 -1.85 16.26
CA ASP A 41 1.52 -0.57 15.82
C ASP A 41 0.98 -0.15 14.44
N LYS A 42 0.92 1.17 14.21
CA LYS A 42 0.83 1.72 12.86
C LYS A 42 2.10 1.39 12.10
N PHE A 43 1.98 1.04 10.82
CA PHE A 43 3.13 0.65 10.00
C PHE A 43 3.06 1.16 8.57
N ILE A 44 4.19 1.11 7.90
CA ILE A 44 4.32 1.47 6.49
C ILE A 44 4.73 0.22 5.71
N VAL A 45 4.02 -0.04 4.63
CA VAL A 45 4.44 -0.98 3.59
C VAL A 45 5.08 -0.17 2.47
N TYR A 46 6.31 -0.51 2.12
CA TYR A 46 7.04 0.10 1.02
C TYR A 46 7.51 -1.00 0.07
N LEU A 47 6.98 -1.02 -1.14
CA LEU A 47 7.39 -2.00 -2.15
C LEU A 47 8.76 -1.62 -2.70
N GLY A 48 9.67 -2.58 -2.74
CA GLY A 48 11.09 -2.36 -3.06
C GLY A 48 11.40 -1.94 -4.50
N ASP A 49 10.40 -1.99 -5.39
CA ASP A 49 10.46 -1.52 -6.78
C ASP A 49 9.97 -0.07 -6.97
N ASN A 50 9.46 0.54 -5.92
CA ASN A 50 9.03 1.93 -5.96
C ASN A 50 10.19 2.87 -5.59
N VAL A 51 10.41 3.89 -6.41
CA VAL A 51 11.41 4.93 -6.15
C VAL A 51 10.71 6.28 -6.08
N LEU A 52 10.85 6.94 -4.93
CA LEU A 52 10.27 8.25 -4.66
C LEU A 52 11.39 9.27 -4.42
N ARG A 53 11.30 10.45 -5.05
CA ARG A 53 12.30 11.51 -4.84
C ARG A 53 12.12 12.23 -3.50
N LYS A 54 10.88 12.44 -3.06
CA LYS A 54 10.54 13.05 -1.78
C LYS A 54 10.61 11.98 -0.67
N ASP A 55 11.17 12.32 0.48
CA ASP A 55 11.13 11.44 1.65
C ASP A 55 9.70 11.30 2.23
N LEU A 56 9.50 10.32 3.09
CA LEU A 56 8.19 10.01 3.67
C LEU A 56 7.86 10.78 4.96
N THR A 57 8.72 11.68 5.41
CA THR A 57 8.61 12.32 6.73
C THR A 57 7.28 13.02 6.92
N ASP A 58 6.85 13.84 5.95
CA ASP A 58 5.59 14.59 6.04
C ASP A 58 4.37 13.65 6.02
N TYR A 59 4.38 12.65 5.15
CA TYR A 59 3.32 11.64 5.06
C TYR A 59 3.22 10.83 6.36
N THR A 60 4.37 10.44 6.91
CA THR A 60 4.44 9.69 8.18
C THR A 60 3.87 10.52 9.34
N LYS A 61 4.25 11.79 9.45
CA LYS A 61 3.72 12.70 10.47
C LYS A 61 2.21 12.87 10.33
N LYS A 62 1.72 13.08 9.10
CA LYS A 62 0.29 13.21 8.81
C LYS A 62 -0.47 11.97 9.28
N PHE A 63 -0.03 10.78 8.86
CA PHE A 63 -0.70 9.53 9.24
C PHE A 63 -0.61 9.23 10.73
N THR A 64 0.55 9.47 11.35
CA THR A 64 0.73 9.21 12.79
C THR A 64 -0.17 10.08 13.65
N SER A 65 -0.39 11.34 13.27
CA SER A 65 -1.26 12.28 13.99
C SER A 65 -2.74 12.16 13.65
N SER A 66 -3.10 11.42 12.60
CA SER A 66 -4.49 11.21 12.19
C SER A 66 -5.15 10.04 12.94
N ASP A 67 -6.49 10.01 12.91
CA ASP A 67 -7.33 8.90 13.35
C ASP A 67 -7.64 7.91 12.21
N SER A 68 -6.95 8.05 11.08
CA SER A 68 -7.19 7.21 9.90
C SER A 68 -6.69 5.80 10.11
N ASP A 69 -7.43 4.85 9.54
CA ASP A 69 -7.10 3.42 9.56
C ASP A 69 -6.11 3.04 8.46
N ALA A 70 -6.12 3.80 7.36
CA ALA A 70 -5.13 3.72 6.32
C ALA A 70 -4.92 5.08 5.65
N MET A 71 -3.74 5.27 5.05
CA MET A 71 -3.47 6.36 4.11
C MET A 71 -2.70 5.80 2.93
N ILE A 72 -3.11 6.17 1.73
CA ILE A 72 -2.48 5.76 0.47
C ILE A 72 -1.90 6.99 -0.25
N LEU A 73 -0.89 6.75 -1.06
CA LEU A 73 -0.31 7.78 -1.91
C LEU A 73 -0.77 7.57 -3.35
N LEU A 74 -1.20 8.65 -3.99
CA LEU A 74 -1.69 8.66 -5.36
C LEU A 74 -0.73 9.43 -6.27
N CYS A 75 -0.58 8.94 -7.49
CA CYS A 75 0.18 9.61 -8.54
C CYS A 75 -0.59 9.53 -9.86
N GLU A 76 -0.60 10.61 -10.63
CA GLU A 76 -1.15 10.58 -11.99
C GLU A 76 -0.23 9.77 -12.92
N VAL A 77 -0.83 8.91 -13.74
CA VAL A 77 -0.13 8.04 -14.69
C VAL A 77 -0.78 8.09 -16.07
N ASP A 78 0.03 7.85 -17.10
CA ASP A 78 -0.44 7.81 -18.48
C ASP A 78 -1.12 6.48 -18.83
N ASP A 79 -0.71 5.38 -18.18
CA ASP A 79 -1.19 4.01 -18.44
C ASP A 79 -1.93 3.44 -17.21
N PRO A 80 -3.10 3.98 -16.83
CA PRO A 80 -3.78 3.60 -15.58
C PRO A 80 -4.19 2.11 -15.52
N GLN A 81 -4.38 1.43 -16.66
CA GLN A 81 -4.75 0.01 -16.72
C GLN A 81 -3.68 -0.92 -16.12
N ARG A 82 -2.46 -0.41 -15.91
CA ARG A 82 -1.33 -1.19 -15.36
C ARG A 82 -1.28 -1.18 -13.84
N PHE A 83 -2.05 -0.32 -13.19
CA PHE A 83 -1.96 -0.01 -11.75
C PHE A 83 -3.27 -0.26 -11.02
N GLY A 84 -3.20 -0.35 -9.70
CA GLY A 84 -4.33 -0.12 -8.83
C GLY A 84 -4.78 1.34 -8.97
N ILE A 85 -6.07 1.59 -9.16
CA ILE A 85 -6.61 2.93 -9.44
C ILE A 85 -7.59 3.35 -8.35
N ALA A 86 -7.42 4.58 -7.86
CA ALA A 86 -8.35 5.22 -6.96
C ALA A 86 -9.33 6.11 -7.73
N GLN A 87 -10.62 5.91 -7.48
CA GLN A 87 -11.67 6.83 -7.90
C GLN A 87 -12.02 7.74 -6.73
N LEU A 88 -11.87 9.05 -6.91
CA LEU A 88 -12.27 10.02 -5.89
C LEU A 88 -13.79 10.23 -5.90
N ASP A 89 -14.33 10.57 -4.75
CA ASP A 89 -15.75 10.89 -4.60
C ASP A 89 -15.98 12.35 -4.99
N LEU A 90 -16.71 12.58 -6.08
CA LEU A 90 -17.03 13.93 -6.57
C LEU A 90 -18.06 14.64 -5.70
N ASP A 91 -18.91 13.89 -5.01
CA ASP A 91 -19.95 14.44 -4.12
C ASP A 91 -19.39 14.77 -2.72
N ASN A 92 -18.29 14.13 -2.34
CA ASN A 92 -17.60 14.32 -1.07
C ASN A 92 -16.11 14.59 -1.32
N PRO A 93 -15.71 15.83 -1.61
CA PRO A 93 -14.31 16.18 -1.88
C PRO A 93 -13.36 15.74 -0.78
N GLY A 94 -12.22 15.18 -1.19
CA GLY A 94 -11.20 14.65 -0.27
C GLY A 94 -11.44 13.20 0.17
N LYS A 95 -12.46 12.52 -0.35
CA LYS A 95 -12.72 11.10 -0.10
C LYS A 95 -12.46 10.24 -1.32
N ILE A 96 -12.09 8.99 -1.06
CA ILE A 96 -12.02 7.94 -2.06
C ILE A 96 -13.40 7.28 -2.14
N LYS A 97 -13.90 7.10 -3.36
CA LYS A 97 -15.16 6.37 -3.64
C LYS A 97 -14.90 4.88 -3.83
N LYS A 98 -13.81 4.52 -4.51
CA LYS A 98 -13.48 3.14 -4.85
C LYS A 98 -12.00 2.97 -5.17
N ILE A 99 -11.48 1.77 -4.87
CA ILE A 99 -10.13 1.36 -5.26
C ILE A 99 -10.26 0.07 -6.08
N MET A 100 -9.58 -0.01 -7.23
CA MET A 100 -9.73 -1.13 -8.17
C MET A 100 -8.35 -1.58 -8.68
N GLU A 101 -8.13 -2.90 -8.73
CA GLU A 101 -6.91 -3.47 -9.30
C GLU A 101 -7.01 -3.55 -10.82
N LYS A 102 -6.08 -2.88 -11.50
CA LYS A 102 -5.88 -2.94 -12.96
C LYS A 102 -7.18 -2.98 -13.78
N PRO A 103 -8.07 -1.99 -13.60
CA PRO A 103 -9.35 -1.98 -14.29
C PRO A 103 -9.14 -1.84 -15.81
N LYS A 104 -9.96 -2.56 -16.60
CA LYS A 104 -9.93 -2.43 -18.07
C LYS A 104 -10.33 -1.02 -18.53
N ASP A 105 -11.34 -0.46 -17.86
CA ASP A 105 -11.85 0.89 -18.09
C ASP A 105 -11.63 1.71 -16.81
N PRO A 106 -10.44 2.34 -16.64
CA PRO A 106 -10.11 3.08 -15.44
C PRO A 106 -10.99 4.33 -15.30
N PRO A 107 -11.62 4.56 -14.11
CA PRO A 107 -12.43 5.77 -13.89
C PRO A 107 -11.61 7.03 -13.67
N SER A 108 -10.31 6.91 -13.50
CA SER A 108 -9.35 7.99 -13.30
C SER A 108 -7.95 7.58 -13.74
N ASN A 109 -7.01 8.51 -13.73
CA ASN A 109 -5.58 8.27 -13.93
C ASN A 109 -4.78 8.28 -12.62
N LEU A 110 -5.46 8.21 -11.46
CA LEU A 110 -4.83 8.24 -10.14
C LEU A 110 -4.41 6.84 -9.71
N ALA A 111 -3.16 6.49 -9.94
CA ALA A 111 -2.58 5.24 -9.51
C ALA A 111 -2.30 5.24 -8.01
N VAL A 112 -2.65 4.15 -7.34
CA VAL A 112 -2.24 3.84 -5.97
C VAL A 112 -0.81 3.31 -6.05
N ILE A 113 0.15 4.07 -5.55
CA ILE A 113 1.55 3.67 -5.60
C ILE A 113 1.88 2.66 -4.49
N GLY A 114 3.01 1.95 -4.64
CA GLY A 114 3.42 0.87 -3.74
C GLY A 114 3.91 1.33 -2.37
N ILE A 115 3.25 2.33 -1.78
CA ILE A 115 3.54 2.85 -0.43
C ILE A 115 2.22 3.02 0.31
N TYR A 116 2.04 2.23 1.38
CA TYR A 116 0.80 2.18 2.14
C TYR A 116 1.08 2.44 3.62
N PHE A 117 0.34 3.32 4.25
CA PHE A 117 0.33 3.58 5.68
C PHE A 117 -0.89 2.90 6.27
N LEU A 118 -0.69 1.99 7.21
CA LEU A 118 -1.73 1.06 7.65
C LEU A 118 -1.78 0.97 9.18
N THR A 119 -2.98 0.64 9.68
CA THR A 119 -3.18 0.17 11.05
C THR A 119 -3.39 -1.35 11.05
N PRO A 120 -3.28 -2.02 12.19
CA PRO A 120 -3.53 -3.47 12.31
C PRO A 120 -4.93 -3.92 11.88
N LYS A 121 -5.91 -3.02 11.75
CA LYS A 121 -7.25 -3.34 11.22
C LYS A 121 -7.21 -3.99 9.83
N ILE A 122 -6.15 -3.71 9.05
CA ILE A 122 -5.99 -4.32 7.73
C ILE A 122 -5.87 -5.85 7.80
N PHE A 123 -5.37 -6.41 8.90
CA PHE A 123 -5.19 -7.85 9.02
C PHE A 123 -6.52 -8.61 9.03
N ASP A 124 -7.54 -8.08 9.70
CA ASP A 124 -8.87 -8.70 9.71
C ASP A 124 -9.51 -8.70 8.31
N ILE A 125 -9.23 -7.66 7.52
CA ILE A 125 -9.66 -7.60 6.13
C ILE A 125 -8.91 -8.64 5.29
N ILE A 126 -7.58 -8.69 5.41
CA ILE A 126 -6.72 -9.62 4.64
C ILE A 126 -7.05 -11.08 4.97
N ASP A 127 -7.36 -11.39 6.21
CA ASP A 127 -7.73 -12.75 6.64
C ASP A 127 -9.01 -13.27 5.96
N ASN A 128 -9.88 -12.37 5.49
CA ASN A 128 -11.13 -12.67 4.80
C ASN A 128 -11.09 -12.46 3.28
N LEU A 129 -9.95 -12.00 2.72
CA LEU A 129 -9.81 -11.84 1.27
C LEU A 129 -9.90 -13.17 0.53
N LYS A 130 -10.41 -13.10 -0.70
CA LYS A 130 -10.32 -14.19 -1.66
C LYS A 130 -9.27 -13.85 -2.72
N PRO A 131 -8.61 -14.85 -3.32
CA PRO A 131 -7.71 -14.59 -4.42
C PRO A 131 -8.46 -13.96 -5.61
N SER A 132 -7.84 -12.97 -6.23
CA SER A 132 -8.33 -12.36 -7.46
C SER A 132 -8.28 -13.35 -8.64
N TRP A 133 -8.77 -12.93 -9.80
CA TRP A 133 -8.63 -13.68 -11.04
C TRP A 133 -7.15 -13.98 -11.43
N ARG A 134 -6.20 -13.24 -10.84
CA ARG A 134 -4.75 -13.47 -10.97
C ARG A 134 -4.22 -14.54 -10.01
N GLY A 135 -5.05 -15.04 -9.09
CA GLY A 135 -4.63 -15.92 -8.01
C GLY A 135 -3.90 -15.21 -6.87
N GLU A 136 -3.94 -13.88 -6.82
CA GLU A 136 -3.26 -13.03 -5.84
C GLU A 136 -4.25 -12.41 -4.85
N TYR A 137 -3.81 -12.20 -3.60
CA TYR A 137 -4.52 -11.41 -2.61
C TYR A 137 -4.12 -9.95 -2.79
N GLU A 138 -5.01 -9.19 -3.46
CA GLU A 138 -4.72 -7.83 -3.89
C GLU A 138 -4.82 -6.84 -2.73
N ILE A 139 -3.84 -5.95 -2.62
CA ILE A 139 -3.87 -4.89 -1.59
C ILE A 139 -4.95 -3.84 -1.89
N THR A 140 -5.24 -3.59 -3.15
CA THR A 140 -6.31 -2.69 -3.60
C THR A 140 -7.67 -3.18 -3.16
N GLU A 141 -7.94 -4.49 -3.23
CA GLU A 141 -9.18 -5.10 -2.73
C GLU A 141 -9.25 -5.05 -1.20
N ALA A 142 -8.12 -5.26 -0.51
CA ALA A 142 -8.07 -5.11 0.94
C ALA A 142 -8.43 -3.68 1.37
N LEU A 143 -7.89 -2.69 0.70
CA LEU A 143 -8.17 -1.27 0.98
C LEU A 143 -9.63 -0.91 0.66
N ASP A 144 -10.15 -1.35 -0.49
CA ASP A 144 -11.56 -1.12 -0.85
C ASP A 144 -12.51 -1.76 0.17
N ASN A 145 -12.23 -2.98 0.60
CA ASN A 145 -13.02 -3.67 1.64
C ASN A 145 -12.89 -2.99 3.02
N LEU A 146 -11.71 -2.50 3.39
CA LEU A 146 -11.51 -1.74 4.62
C LEU A 146 -12.40 -0.49 4.63
N MET A 147 -12.43 0.25 3.53
CA MET A 147 -13.27 1.44 3.35
C MET A 147 -14.76 1.09 3.42
N ASN A 148 -15.18 0.04 2.71
CA ASN A 148 -16.58 -0.39 2.65
C ASN A 148 -17.12 -0.89 3.99
N GLN A 149 -16.24 -1.28 4.92
CA GLN A 149 -16.59 -1.60 6.31
C GLN A 149 -16.65 -0.36 7.22
N GLY A 150 -16.60 0.85 6.66
CA GLY A 150 -16.74 2.11 7.39
C GLY A 150 -15.46 2.61 8.04
N ASN A 151 -14.30 2.00 7.72
CA ASN A 151 -13.01 2.49 8.20
C ASN A 151 -12.56 3.72 7.41
N LYS A 152 -11.79 4.59 8.08
CA LYS A 152 -11.34 5.85 7.51
C LYS A 152 -10.07 5.65 6.71
N ILE A 153 -10.16 5.84 5.38
CA ILE A 153 -8.99 5.87 4.49
C ILE A 153 -8.78 7.29 3.99
N GLU A 154 -7.59 7.80 4.21
CA GLU A 154 -7.12 9.06 3.64
C GLU A 154 -6.20 8.81 2.45
N TYR A 155 -6.02 9.83 1.64
CA TYR A 155 -5.02 9.82 0.59
C TYR A 155 -4.20 11.11 0.61
N ASP A 156 -3.05 11.04 -0.02
CA ASP A 156 -2.27 12.21 -0.39
C ASP A 156 -1.74 12.02 -1.82
N THR A 157 -1.45 13.12 -2.50
CA THR A 157 -0.91 13.07 -3.85
C THR A 157 0.60 13.26 -3.79
N VAL A 158 1.32 12.41 -4.50
CA VAL A 158 2.77 12.54 -4.60
C VAL A 158 3.11 13.79 -5.42
N THR A 159 3.79 14.71 -4.76
CA THR A 159 4.36 15.89 -5.42
C THR A 159 5.81 15.60 -5.79
N GLY A 160 6.10 15.60 -7.08
CA GLY A 160 7.44 15.32 -7.59
C GLY A 160 7.54 14.03 -8.37
N TRP A 161 8.75 13.48 -8.42
CA TRP A 161 9.02 12.30 -9.24
C TRP A 161 8.81 11.00 -8.46
N TRP A 162 8.05 10.09 -9.04
CA TRP A 162 7.87 8.71 -8.65
C TRP A 162 8.07 7.79 -9.84
N LYS A 163 8.62 6.62 -9.62
CA LYS A 163 8.75 5.57 -10.62
C LYS A 163 8.57 4.19 -9.99
N ASP A 164 7.75 3.38 -10.66
CA ASP A 164 7.71 1.93 -10.50
C ASP A 164 8.79 1.32 -11.40
N THR A 165 9.72 0.57 -10.80
CA THR A 165 10.81 -0.13 -11.51
C THR A 165 10.55 -1.62 -11.63
N GLY A 166 9.39 -2.11 -11.18
CA GLY A 166 9.01 -3.53 -11.25
C GLY A 166 8.60 -4.00 -12.64
N THR A 167 8.37 -3.05 -13.56
CA THR A 167 8.11 -3.35 -14.97
C THR A 167 9.13 -2.65 -15.86
N PRO A 168 9.69 -3.33 -16.89
CA PRO A 168 10.62 -2.72 -17.83
C PRO A 168 10.00 -1.59 -18.63
#